data_6516c0a5a9aa9cbe009721c4751d7fbc
#
_entry.id   6516c0a5a9aa9cbe009721c4751d7fbc
#
_cell.length_a   1.000
_cell.length_b   1.000
_cell.length_c   1.000
_cell.angle_alpha   90.00
_cell.angle_beta   90.00
_cell.angle_gamma   90.00
#
_symmetry.space_group_name_H-M   'P 1'
#
loop_
_entity.id
_entity.type
_entity.pdbx_description
1 polymer ?
#
loop_
_entity_poly.entity_id
_entity_poly.type
_entity_poly.pdbx_seq_one_letter_code
_entity_poly.pdbx_strand_id
1 'polypeptide(L)'
;MSGFSLNAVNAAGKGRSSGGNLSVNVSQTTDGKQTADKNQSTDKNQTAGRNRTAGKIQAQTAGKSQAEIDAAGGNFRNVHAGRIGRNNLFRSQHPVNGTWRALRANQLAEENGIRTVLNLSDSKTKLEKYLNKYIVGSYYYYKTLYKRGRVFTAGLSLTHKSPSYRHQVAAALRFMTKNKGPFLVHCEVGRDRTGLVILLLESLMGVPYGYMVNDYAQTYLNTTYDSPATAKQKAASHVNSELMYISGQKSITDWSKVNLNRYAVLYLKMGGMTDSEISLLRKNLSVSYPAREVTFESLIKK
;
A
#
# COMPACT_ATOMS: atom_id res chain seq x y z
N MET A 1 -4.39 49.26 -32.49
CA MET A 1 -5.69 49.96 -32.52
C MET A 1 -6.59 49.28 -31.54
N SER A 2 -6.86 50.04 -30.54
CA SER A 2 -8.08 50.24 -29.74
C SER A 2 -8.58 48.99 -28.98
N GLY A 3 -8.76 48.94 -27.69
CA GLY A 3 -8.76 50.02 -26.71
C GLY A 3 -9.95 49.86 -25.75
N PHE A 4 -9.72 49.99 -24.45
CA PHE A 4 -10.63 50.45 -23.39
C PHE A 4 -11.72 49.49 -22.89
N SER A 5 -12.16 49.48 -21.65
CA SER A 5 -11.87 50.25 -20.44
C SER A 5 -12.54 49.60 -19.22
N LEU A 6 -11.96 49.83 -18.06
CA LEU A 6 -12.52 49.69 -16.70
C LEU A 6 -13.85 50.42 -16.49
N ASN A 7 -14.67 49.98 -15.57
CA ASN A 7 -15.30 50.86 -14.59
C ASN A 7 -15.63 50.16 -13.27
N ALA A 8 -15.06 50.72 -12.21
CA ALA A 8 -15.40 50.51 -10.81
C ALA A 8 -16.41 51.59 -10.40
N VAL A 9 -17.36 51.25 -9.51
CA VAL A 9 -18.08 52.26 -8.71
C VAL A 9 -18.26 51.73 -7.28
N ASN A 10 -17.68 52.47 -6.36
CA ASN A 10 -17.96 52.46 -4.92
C ASN A 10 -19.32 53.04 -4.58
N ALA A 11 -19.94 52.60 -3.48
CA ALA A 11 -20.53 53.54 -2.52
C ALA A 11 -20.84 52.82 -1.17
N ALA A 12 -20.42 53.49 -0.13
CA ALA A 12 -20.59 53.17 1.28
C ALA A 12 -21.97 53.66 1.82
N GLY A 13 -22.43 53.07 2.93
CA GLY A 13 -23.55 53.55 3.72
C GLY A 13 -23.61 52.96 5.10
N LYS A 14 -23.25 53.76 6.10
CA LYS A 14 -23.34 53.55 7.55
C LYS A 14 -24.76 53.57 8.06
N GLY A 15 -25.08 52.87 9.15
CA GLY A 15 -26.25 53.11 9.98
C GLY A 15 -26.36 52.21 11.23
N ARG A 16 -26.29 52.82 12.37
CA ARG A 16 -26.31 52.30 13.74
C ARG A 16 -27.69 51.92 14.27
N SER A 17 -27.73 50.99 15.20
CA SER A 17 -28.18 51.01 16.61
C SER A 17 -29.53 50.38 16.99
N SER A 18 -29.44 49.74 18.13
CA SER A 18 -30.39 49.59 19.24
C SER A 18 -31.40 48.43 19.20
N GLY A 19 -31.24 47.45 20.02
CA GLY A 19 -31.85 47.28 21.33
C GLY A 19 -33.28 46.71 21.29
N GLY A 20 -33.50 45.58 21.93
CA GLY A 20 -34.81 45.05 22.21
C GLY A 20 -34.84 43.61 22.71
N ASN A 21 -34.73 43.45 24.02
CA ASN A 21 -35.12 42.20 24.73
C ASN A 21 -36.62 41.95 24.55
N LEU A 22 -36.97 40.76 24.13
CA LEU A 22 -38.29 40.20 24.38
C LEU A 22 -38.18 38.71 24.72
N SER A 23 -38.32 38.42 25.99
CA SER A 23 -38.61 37.11 26.56
C SER A 23 -40.05 36.70 26.20
N VAL A 24 -40.21 35.53 25.62
CA VAL A 24 -41.52 34.84 25.60
C VAL A 24 -41.30 33.42 26.06
N ASN A 25 -41.84 33.18 27.25
CA ASN A 25 -42.15 31.84 27.78
C ASN A 25 -43.30 31.22 26.98
N VAL A 26 -43.15 30.01 26.47
CA VAL A 26 -44.28 29.09 26.23
C VAL A 26 -43.83 27.65 26.44
N SER A 27 -44.35 27.11 27.52
CA SER A 27 -44.87 25.77 27.77
C SER A 27 -44.23 24.54 27.13
N GLN A 28 -43.82 23.66 28.03
CA GLN A 28 -43.56 22.24 27.86
C GLN A 28 -44.75 21.52 27.20
N THR A 29 -44.43 20.66 26.21
CA THR A 29 -45.12 19.41 26.03
C THR A 29 -44.08 18.31 25.81
N THR A 30 -44.23 17.32 26.64
CA THR A 30 -43.52 16.06 26.72
C THR A 30 -43.71 15.24 25.46
N ASP A 31 -42.60 14.84 24.84
CA ASP A 31 -42.44 13.51 24.24
C ASP A 31 -40.93 13.18 24.13
N GLY A 32 -40.43 12.69 25.25
CA GLY A 32 -39.11 12.08 25.31
C GLY A 32 -39.22 10.59 25.43
N LYS A 33 -38.94 9.87 24.37
CA LYS A 33 -38.40 8.49 24.47
C LYS A 33 -37.86 8.04 23.11
N GLN A 34 -36.67 7.43 23.14
CA GLN A 34 -36.01 6.62 22.11
C GLN A 34 -35.04 7.34 21.16
N THR A 35 -33.92 7.84 21.70
CA THR A 35 -32.67 7.96 20.91
C THR A 35 -31.40 7.65 21.71
N ALA A 36 -31.48 7.26 22.97
CA ALA A 36 -30.29 7.01 23.80
C ALA A 36 -29.68 5.59 23.65
N ASP A 37 -30.43 4.59 23.20
CA ASP A 37 -29.94 3.20 23.21
C ASP A 37 -29.11 2.79 22.00
N LYS A 38 -29.16 3.52 20.88
CA LYS A 38 -28.35 3.17 19.69
C LYS A 38 -26.91 3.63 19.79
N ASN A 39 -26.59 4.70 20.52
CA ASN A 39 -25.23 5.18 20.67
C ASN A 39 -24.41 4.41 21.71
N GLN A 40 -25.04 3.86 22.76
CA GLN A 40 -24.31 3.03 23.74
C GLN A 40 -23.94 1.66 23.21
N SER A 41 -24.69 1.09 22.26
CA SER A 41 -24.39 -0.22 21.68
C SER A 41 -23.24 -0.14 20.68
N THR A 42 -23.09 0.95 19.93
CA THR A 42 -21.99 1.17 18.99
C THR A 42 -20.67 1.41 19.71
N ASP A 43 -20.66 2.14 20.82
CA ASP A 43 -19.44 2.39 21.60
C ASP A 43 -18.93 1.13 22.32
N LYS A 44 -19.82 0.31 22.87
CA LYS A 44 -19.43 -0.97 23.48
C LYS A 44 -18.85 -1.95 22.47
N ASN A 45 -19.39 -2.01 21.26
CA ASN A 45 -18.87 -2.86 20.18
C ASN A 45 -17.53 -2.35 19.62
N GLN A 46 -17.33 -1.05 19.53
CA GLN A 46 -16.05 -0.45 19.13
C GLN A 46 -14.96 -0.67 20.18
N THR A 47 -15.30 -0.51 21.48
CA THR A 47 -14.38 -0.74 22.58
C THR A 47 -14.00 -2.21 22.72
N ALA A 48 -14.96 -3.14 22.57
CA ALA A 48 -14.70 -4.57 22.57
C ALA A 48 -13.83 -5.00 21.37
N GLY A 49 -14.03 -4.40 20.19
CA GLY A 49 -13.20 -4.61 19.01
C GLY A 49 -11.78 -4.11 19.21
N ARG A 50 -11.60 -2.93 19.81
CA ARG A 50 -10.28 -2.36 20.13
C ARG A 50 -9.51 -3.21 21.14
N ASN A 51 -10.17 -3.68 22.19
CA ASN A 51 -9.55 -4.52 23.22
C ASN A 51 -9.14 -5.91 22.67
N ARG A 52 -9.95 -6.52 21.80
CA ARG A 52 -9.57 -7.78 21.13
C ARG A 52 -8.37 -7.60 20.21
N THR A 53 -8.29 -6.48 19.52
CA THR A 53 -7.17 -6.15 18.63
C THR A 53 -5.89 -5.87 19.43
N ALA A 54 -5.99 -5.11 20.52
CA ALA A 54 -4.87 -4.83 21.43
C ALA A 54 -4.32 -6.12 22.07
N GLY A 55 -5.17 -7.02 22.54
CA GLY A 55 -4.75 -8.31 23.09
C GLY A 55 -4.06 -9.20 22.07
N LYS A 56 -4.54 -9.22 20.82
CA LYS A 56 -3.87 -9.95 19.72
C LYS A 56 -2.51 -9.36 19.36
N ILE A 57 -2.39 -8.05 19.34
CA ILE A 57 -1.12 -7.36 19.09
C ILE A 57 -0.12 -7.71 20.19
N GLN A 58 -0.50 -7.63 21.45
CA GLN A 58 0.36 -7.94 22.59
C GLN A 58 0.84 -9.39 22.59
N ALA A 59 -0.04 -10.35 22.28
CA ALA A 59 0.34 -11.76 22.16
C ALA A 59 1.33 -12.02 21.02
N GLN A 60 1.23 -11.30 19.90
CA GLN A 60 2.11 -11.47 18.74
C GLN A 60 3.43 -10.69 18.82
N THR A 61 3.49 -9.70 19.70
CA THR A 61 4.71 -8.91 19.93
C THR A 61 5.55 -9.44 21.07
N ALA A 62 5.05 -10.42 21.83
CA ALA A 62 5.80 -11.06 22.90
C ALA A 62 7.12 -11.65 22.37
N GLY A 63 8.24 -11.20 22.93
CA GLY A 63 9.58 -11.65 22.54
C GLY A 63 10.16 -11.04 21.26
N LYS A 64 9.45 -10.09 20.62
CA LYS A 64 9.94 -9.36 19.42
C LYS A 64 10.61 -8.05 19.81
N SER A 65 11.63 -7.67 19.09
CA SER A 65 12.23 -6.35 19.18
C SER A 65 11.29 -5.26 18.67
N GLN A 66 11.47 -4.02 19.10
CA GLN A 66 10.70 -2.88 18.61
C GLN A 66 10.80 -2.74 17.08
N ALA A 67 11.98 -3.02 16.50
CA ALA A 67 12.17 -2.98 15.05
C ALA A 67 11.32 -4.02 14.31
N GLU A 68 11.16 -5.23 14.85
CA GLU A 68 10.28 -6.26 14.27
C GLU A 68 8.81 -5.88 14.36
N ILE A 69 8.39 -5.28 15.49
CA ILE A 69 7.02 -4.76 15.68
C ILE A 69 6.73 -3.65 14.67
N ASP A 70 7.65 -2.74 14.47
CA ASP A 70 7.52 -1.62 13.55
C ASP A 70 7.47 -2.10 12.10
N ALA A 71 8.33 -3.03 11.72
CA ALA A 71 8.34 -3.64 10.39
C ALA A 71 7.01 -4.38 10.11
N ALA A 72 6.54 -5.18 11.06
CA ALA A 72 5.23 -5.83 10.97
C ALA A 72 4.09 -4.82 10.82
N GLY A 73 4.15 -3.70 11.56
CA GLY A 73 3.17 -2.61 11.47
C GLY A 73 3.03 -2.02 10.06
N GLY A 74 4.12 -1.91 9.31
CA GLY A 74 4.15 -1.43 7.91
C GLY A 74 3.95 -2.54 6.87
N ASN A 75 3.86 -3.80 7.26
CA ASN A 75 3.94 -4.97 6.35
C ASN A 75 5.14 -4.85 5.38
N PHE A 76 6.17 -4.13 5.81
CA PHE A 76 7.36 -3.85 5.01
C PHE A 76 8.35 -5.00 5.14
N ARG A 77 8.83 -5.52 4.04
CA ARG A 77 9.87 -6.56 4.03
C ARG A 77 10.57 -6.70 2.69
N ASN A 78 11.78 -7.25 2.74
CA ASN A 78 12.53 -7.68 1.57
C ASN A 78 11.98 -9.01 1.04
N VAL A 79 11.76 -9.08 -0.28
CA VAL A 79 11.44 -10.32 -1.00
C VAL A 79 12.74 -10.80 -1.64
N HIS A 80 13.35 -11.84 -1.04
CA HIS A 80 14.63 -12.35 -1.48
C HIS A 80 14.62 -13.88 -1.56
N ALA A 81 14.39 -14.39 -2.76
CA ALA A 81 14.43 -15.82 -3.08
C ALA A 81 14.63 -16.03 -4.59
N GLY A 82 14.93 -17.26 -4.98
CA GLY A 82 15.20 -17.59 -6.37
C GLY A 82 16.35 -16.73 -6.92
N ARG A 83 16.11 -16.08 -8.06
CA ARG A 83 17.09 -15.17 -8.68
C ARG A 83 16.89 -13.70 -8.35
N ILE A 84 16.03 -13.36 -7.38
CA ILE A 84 15.88 -11.99 -6.89
C ILE A 84 17.12 -11.61 -6.10
N GLY A 85 17.77 -10.50 -6.47
CA GLY A 85 18.96 -10.00 -5.79
C GLY A 85 18.68 -9.53 -4.37
N ARG A 86 19.70 -9.59 -3.50
CA ARG A 86 19.58 -9.14 -2.11
C ARG A 86 19.23 -7.65 -2.07
N ASN A 87 18.36 -7.27 -1.14
CA ASN A 87 17.96 -5.88 -0.88
C ASN A 87 17.49 -5.14 -2.14
N ASN A 88 16.86 -5.84 -3.07
CA ASN A 88 16.42 -5.28 -4.34
C ASN A 88 14.91 -5.14 -4.48
N LEU A 89 14.14 -6.12 -4.02
CA LEU A 89 12.69 -6.10 -4.10
C LEU A 89 12.08 -6.07 -2.70
N PHE A 90 11.26 -5.07 -2.44
CA PHE A 90 10.54 -4.89 -1.18
C PHE A 90 9.05 -4.80 -1.44
N ARG A 91 8.27 -5.17 -0.44
CA ARG A 91 6.82 -4.97 -0.42
C ARG A 91 6.38 -4.32 0.88
N SER A 92 5.27 -3.57 0.84
CA SER A 92 4.69 -2.95 2.03
C SER A 92 3.19 -2.66 1.85
N GLN A 93 2.57 -2.20 2.93
CA GLN A 93 1.34 -1.42 2.84
C GLN A 93 1.61 -0.01 2.29
N HIS A 94 0.56 0.79 2.15
CA HIS A 94 0.63 2.14 1.61
C HIS A 94 1.50 3.07 2.47
N PRO A 95 2.59 3.66 1.93
CA PRO A 95 3.50 4.47 2.73
C PRO A 95 3.03 5.89 3.04
N VAL A 96 1.92 6.38 2.45
CA VAL A 96 1.51 7.79 2.59
C VAL A 96 -0.01 8.01 2.70
N ASN A 97 -0.78 6.99 3.13
CA ASN A 97 -2.24 7.11 3.27
C ASN A 97 -2.72 7.75 4.60
N GLY A 98 -1.80 8.25 5.42
CA GLY A 98 -2.12 8.95 6.66
C GLY A 98 -2.30 8.07 7.90
N THR A 99 -2.12 6.77 7.79
CA THR A 99 -2.12 5.88 8.95
C THR A 99 -0.74 5.89 9.64
N TRP A 100 -0.69 5.56 10.95
CA TRP A 100 0.60 5.41 11.65
C TRP A 100 1.52 4.38 11.00
N ARG A 101 0.94 3.33 10.42
CA ARG A 101 1.67 2.31 9.67
C ARG A 101 2.28 2.86 8.38
N ALA A 102 1.62 3.83 7.74
CA ALA A 102 2.14 4.49 6.56
C ALA A 102 3.42 5.26 6.86
N LEU A 103 3.46 5.95 7.99
CA LEU A 103 4.67 6.66 8.43
C LEU A 103 5.86 5.70 8.56
N ARG A 104 5.65 4.55 9.24
CA ARG A 104 6.72 3.57 9.39
C ARG A 104 7.13 2.93 8.07
N ALA A 105 6.19 2.61 7.18
CA ALA A 105 6.50 2.09 5.85
C ALA A 105 7.33 3.09 5.02
N ASN A 106 7.06 4.40 5.14
CA ASN A 106 7.84 5.45 4.49
C ASN A 106 9.26 5.56 5.07
N GLN A 107 9.41 5.48 6.39
CA GLN A 107 10.72 5.48 7.06
C GLN A 107 11.55 4.27 6.62
N LEU A 108 10.95 3.07 6.63
CA LEU A 108 11.61 1.85 6.18
C LEU A 108 12.02 1.91 4.70
N ALA A 109 11.22 2.57 3.85
CA ALA A 109 11.58 2.79 2.46
C ALA A 109 12.83 3.67 2.34
N GLU A 110 12.98 4.69 3.18
CA GLU A 110 14.17 5.53 3.24
C GLU A 110 15.38 4.78 3.79
N GLU A 111 15.22 4.08 4.92
CA GLU A 111 16.26 3.28 5.57
C GLU A 111 16.83 2.20 4.62
N ASN A 112 15.98 1.57 3.81
CA ASN A 112 16.39 0.58 2.81
C ASN A 112 16.79 1.18 1.45
N GLY A 113 16.81 2.49 1.32
CA GLY A 113 17.26 3.19 0.12
C GLY A 113 16.44 2.88 -1.13
N ILE A 114 15.13 2.70 -0.98
CA ILE A 114 14.22 2.48 -2.11
C ILE A 114 14.40 3.58 -3.15
N ARG A 115 14.56 3.22 -4.41
CA ARG A 115 14.76 4.18 -5.51
C ARG A 115 13.58 4.26 -6.46
N THR A 116 12.78 3.20 -6.53
CA THR A 116 11.66 3.10 -7.47
C THR A 116 10.47 2.45 -6.78
N VAL A 117 9.28 3.03 -6.95
CA VAL A 117 8.06 2.59 -6.27
C VAL A 117 6.99 2.26 -7.29
N LEU A 118 6.32 1.12 -7.12
CA LEU A 118 5.07 0.77 -7.78
C LEU A 118 3.91 0.94 -6.79
N ASN A 119 3.16 2.01 -6.91
CA ASN A 119 1.90 2.24 -6.21
C ASN A 119 0.76 1.62 -7.01
N LEU A 120 0.32 0.46 -6.57
CA LEU A 120 -0.70 -0.31 -7.28
C LEU A 120 -2.14 0.18 -6.99
N SER A 121 -2.35 0.92 -5.91
CA SER A 121 -3.70 1.28 -5.43
C SER A 121 -4.22 2.62 -5.92
N ASP A 122 -3.33 3.56 -6.19
CA ASP A 122 -3.74 4.93 -6.44
C ASP A 122 -3.67 5.32 -7.90
N SER A 123 -4.62 6.13 -8.32
CA SER A 123 -4.43 7.02 -9.46
C SER A 123 -3.46 8.17 -9.08
N LYS A 124 -2.91 8.84 -10.08
CA LYS A 124 -2.06 10.01 -9.87
C LYS A 124 -2.75 11.06 -8.99
N THR A 125 -4.00 11.40 -9.30
CA THR A 125 -4.80 12.39 -8.55
C THR A 125 -5.02 11.97 -7.09
N LYS A 126 -5.25 10.67 -6.82
CA LYS A 126 -5.43 10.18 -5.45
C LYS A 126 -4.12 10.28 -4.65
N LEU A 127 -2.99 9.89 -5.24
CA LEU A 127 -1.69 10.02 -4.60
C LEU A 127 -1.36 11.48 -4.30
N GLU A 128 -1.57 12.39 -5.25
CA GLU A 128 -1.33 13.84 -5.06
C GLU A 128 -2.15 14.42 -3.91
N LYS A 129 -3.41 13.98 -3.73
CA LYS A 129 -4.21 14.36 -2.55
C LYS A 129 -3.56 13.94 -1.24
N TYR A 130 -3.02 12.73 -1.14
CA TYR A 130 -2.28 12.30 0.05
C TYR A 130 -1.02 13.13 0.28
N LEU A 131 -0.20 13.33 -0.77
CA LEU A 131 1.06 14.07 -0.66
C LEU A 131 0.87 15.56 -0.32
N ASN A 132 -0.30 16.13 -0.62
CA ASN A 132 -0.62 17.52 -0.31
C ASN A 132 -1.34 17.69 1.04
N LYS A 133 -2.10 16.68 1.49
CA LYS A 133 -2.87 16.72 2.73
C LYS A 133 -1.99 16.62 3.97
N TYR A 134 -0.97 15.77 3.93
CA TYR A 134 -0.14 15.48 5.11
C TYR A 134 1.11 16.37 5.11
N ILE A 135 1.19 17.20 6.15
CA ILE A 135 2.14 18.28 6.30
C ILE A 135 3.58 17.75 6.45
N VAL A 136 4.45 18.52 5.84
CA VAL A 136 5.91 18.68 6.01
C VAL A 136 6.57 17.71 7.02
N GLY A 137 7.42 16.85 6.51
CA GLY A 137 8.32 15.97 7.27
C GLY A 137 7.96 14.49 7.23
N SER A 138 6.71 14.13 7.52
CA SER A 138 6.33 12.74 7.74
C SER A 138 6.46 11.81 6.51
N TYR A 139 6.31 12.35 5.29
CA TYR A 139 6.38 11.58 4.03
C TYR A 139 7.39 12.17 3.05
N TYR A 140 8.39 12.86 3.56
CA TYR A 140 9.38 13.57 2.74
C TYR A 140 10.06 12.65 1.73
N TYR A 141 10.46 11.45 2.15
CA TYR A 141 11.18 10.53 1.28
C TYR A 141 10.33 10.08 0.08
N TYR A 142 9.10 9.62 0.32
CA TYR A 142 8.20 9.21 -0.76
C TYR A 142 7.84 10.38 -1.68
N LYS A 143 7.59 11.56 -1.11
CA LYS A 143 7.32 12.79 -1.87
C LYS A 143 8.50 13.17 -2.77
N THR A 144 9.73 12.98 -2.29
CA THR A 144 10.96 13.20 -3.07
C THR A 144 11.05 12.22 -4.24
N LEU A 145 10.77 10.93 -4.01
CA LEU A 145 10.72 9.93 -5.09
C LEU A 145 9.65 10.29 -6.13
N TYR A 146 8.47 10.71 -5.68
CA TYR A 146 7.40 11.13 -6.57
C TYR A 146 7.81 12.32 -7.44
N LYS A 147 8.35 13.37 -6.85
CA LYS A 147 8.83 14.56 -7.58
C LYS A 147 9.93 14.22 -8.60
N ARG A 148 10.74 13.20 -8.33
CA ARG A 148 11.79 12.71 -9.24
C ARG A 148 11.28 11.75 -10.31
N GLY A 149 9.96 11.53 -10.43
CA GLY A 149 9.38 10.60 -11.39
C GLY A 149 9.73 9.14 -11.10
N ARG A 150 9.98 8.79 -9.82
CA ARG A 150 10.34 7.44 -9.38
C ARG A 150 9.19 6.65 -8.79
N VAL A 151 7.97 7.15 -8.87
CA VAL A 151 6.74 6.49 -8.41
C VAL A 151 5.81 6.30 -9.60
N PHE A 152 5.44 5.06 -9.88
CA PHE A 152 4.41 4.70 -10.82
C PHE A 152 3.08 4.51 -10.08
N THR A 153 2.00 5.12 -10.56
CA THR A 153 0.64 4.96 -10.03
C THR A 153 -0.18 4.13 -11.01
N ALA A 154 -0.57 2.91 -10.60
CA ALA A 154 -1.28 1.98 -11.47
C ALA A 154 -2.81 2.08 -11.38
N GLY A 155 -3.35 2.54 -10.24
CA GLY A 155 -4.79 2.65 -10.03
C GLY A 155 -5.55 1.33 -10.21
N LEU A 156 -4.92 0.20 -9.86
CA LEU A 156 -5.52 -1.13 -10.03
C LEU A 156 -6.79 -1.28 -9.19
N SER A 157 -7.83 -1.85 -9.77
CA SER A 157 -9.02 -2.27 -9.03
C SER A 157 -8.70 -3.44 -8.08
N LEU A 158 -9.64 -3.76 -7.18
CA LEU A 158 -9.53 -4.97 -6.34
C LEU A 158 -9.94 -6.25 -7.10
N THR A 159 -10.56 -6.10 -8.26
CA THR A 159 -11.01 -7.22 -9.09
C THR A 159 -10.06 -7.44 -10.25
N HIS A 160 -9.41 -8.61 -10.29
CA HIS A 160 -8.39 -8.96 -11.30
C HIS A 160 -8.95 -9.41 -12.65
N LYS A 161 -10.28 -9.48 -12.80
CA LYS A 161 -10.93 -10.25 -13.86
C LYS A 161 -10.94 -9.62 -15.26
N SER A 162 -10.51 -8.36 -15.42
CA SER A 162 -10.54 -7.70 -16.72
C SER A 162 -9.23 -7.85 -17.50
N PRO A 163 -9.25 -7.96 -18.82
CA PRO A 163 -8.04 -7.91 -19.64
C PRO A 163 -7.20 -6.64 -19.41
N SER A 164 -7.86 -5.50 -19.19
CA SER A 164 -7.20 -4.23 -18.88
C SER A 164 -6.34 -4.27 -17.61
N TYR A 165 -6.73 -5.06 -16.61
CA TYR A 165 -5.94 -5.25 -15.38
C TYR A 165 -4.54 -5.80 -15.69
N ARG A 166 -4.44 -6.80 -16.59
CA ARG A 166 -3.15 -7.38 -16.99
C ARG A 166 -2.27 -6.36 -17.71
N HIS A 167 -2.85 -5.54 -18.58
CA HIS A 167 -2.12 -4.45 -19.24
C HIS A 167 -1.61 -3.40 -18.23
N GLN A 168 -2.40 -3.06 -17.22
CA GLN A 168 -1.98 -2.14 -16.15
C GLN A 168 -0.83 -2.73 -15.31
N VAL A 169 -0.89 -4.03 -14.96
CA VAL A 169 0.21 -4.72 -14.28
C VAL A 169 1.47 -4.71 -15.15
N ALA A 170 1.35 -5.05 -16.43
CA ALA A 170 2.48 -5.01 -17.36
C ALA A 170 3.07 -3.60 -17.49
N ALA A 171 2.25 -2.54 -17.52
CA ALA A 171 2.70 -1.16 -17.55
C ALA A 171 3.49 -0.79 -16.28
N ALA A 172 3.04 -1.24 -15.10
CA ALA A 172 3.76 -1.04 -13.84
C ALA A 172 5.14 -1.75 -13.87
N LEU A 173 5.19 -3.00 -14.35
CA LEU A 173 6.45 -3.75 -14.44
C LEU A 173 7.39 -3.21 -15.54
N ARG A 174 6.83 -2.68 -16.63
CA ARG A 174 7.60 -1.95 -17.65
C ARG A 174 8.26 -0.69 -17.05
N PHE A 175 7.66 -0.04 -16.06
CA PHE A 175 8.31 1.05 -15.35
C PHE A 175 9.57 0.58 -14.59
N MET A 176 9.59 -0.64 -14.02
CA MET A 176 10.79 -1.21 -13.41
C MET A 176 11.90 -1.47 -14.42
N THR A 177 11.61 -1.72 -15.70
CA THR A 177 12.64 -1.91 -16.72
C THR A 177 13.40 -0.62 -17.01
N LYS A 178 12.74 0.53 -16.87
CA LYS A 178 13.29 1.87 -17.15
C LYS A 178 13.96 2.49 -15.94
N ASN A 179 13.88 1.86 -14.77
CA ASN A 179 14.36 2.41 -13.50
C ASN A 179 15.22 1.39 -12.74
N LYS A 180 16.08 1.88 -11.85
CA LYS A 180 16.95 1.03 -11.02
C LYS A 180 16.30 0.79 -9.66
N GLY A 181 16.55 -0.40 -9.07
CA GLY A 181 16.22 -0.70 -7.68
C GLY A 181 17.11 0.03 -6.65
N PRO A 182 16.88 -0.22 -5.38
CA PRO A 182 15.87 -1.10 -4.82
C PRO A 182 14.44 -0.66 -5.14
N PHE A 183 13.57 -1.66 -5.38
CA PHE A 183 12.18 -1.47 -5.74
C PHE A 183 11.26 -1.68 -4.55
N LEU A 184 10.20 -0.87 -4.43
CA LEU A 184 9.10 -1.08 -3.49
C LEU A 184 7.79 -1.29 -4.27
N VAL A 185 7.10 -2.38 -3.98
CA VAL A 185 5.76 -2.66 -4.49
C VAL A 185 4.76 -2.54 -3.35
N HIS A 186 3.76 -1.69 -3.48
CA HIS A 186 2.72 -1.52 -2.46
C HIS A 186 1.32 -1.30 -3.05
N CYS A 187 0.31 -1.54 -2.23
CA CYS A 187 -1.07 -1.11 -2.47
C CYS A 187 -1.64 -0.48 -1.20
N GLU A 188 -2.91 -0.63 -0.87
CA GLU A 188 -3.47 -0.07 0.37
C GLU A 188 -2.98 -0.83 1.61
N VAL A 189 -3.17 -2.17 1.64
CA VAL A 189 -2.80 -3.03 2.78
C VAL A 189 -1.49 -3.79 2.52
N GLY A 190 -0.99 -3.80 1.28
CA GLY A 190 0.17 -4.60 0.89
C GLY A 190 -0.12 -6.10 0.79
N ARG A 191 -1.40 -6.50 0.64
CA ARG A 191 -1.84 -7.89 0.59
C ARG A 191 -2.23 -8.32 -0.83
N ASP A 192 -3.40 -7.91 -1.32
CA ASP A 192 -4.03 -8.49 -2.51
C ASP A 192 -3.31 -8.06 -3.82
N ARG A 193 -3.42 -6.79 -4.23
CA ARG A 193 -2.75 -6.29 -5.44
C ARG A 193 -1.23 -6.42 -5.38
N THR A 194 -0.66 -6.13 -4.22
CA THR A 194 0.77 -6.34 -3.96
C THR A 194 1.12 -7.82 -4.03
N GLY A 195 0.30 -8.69 -3.46
CA GLY A 195 0.50 -10.13 -3.46
C GLY A 195 0.54 -10.69 -4.88
N LEU A 196 -0.44 -10.35 -5.73
CA LEU A 196 -0.45 -10.78 -7.13
C LEU A 196 0.84 -10.37 -7.86
N VAL A 197 1.25 -9.10 -7.75
CA VAL A 197 2.43 -8.60 -8.46
C VAL A 197 3.71 -9.23 -7.92
N ILE A 198 3.83 -9.42 -6.60
CA ILE A 198 4.98 -10.12 -6.01
C ILE A 198 5.01 -11.58 -6.47
N LEU A 199 3.91 -12.32 -6.41
CA LEU A 199 3.84 -13.71 -6.88
C LEU A 199 4.21 -13.84 -8.37
N LEU A 200 3.80 -12.87 -9.21
CA LEU A 200 4.19 -12.82 -10.61
C LEU A 200 5.70 -12.62 -10.77
N LEU A 201 6.31 -11.72 -10.00
CA LEU A 201 7.76 -11.49 -10.00
C LEU A 201 8.53 -12.69 -9.43
N GLU A 202 8.07 -13.29 -8.35
CA GLU A 202 8.63 -14.50 -7.76
C GLU A 202 8.59 -15.66 -8.78
N SER A 203 7.45 -15.87 -9.45
CA SER A 203 7.31 -16.87 -10.52
C SER A 203 8.29 -16.60 -11.66
N LEU A 204 8.39 -15.35 -12.10
CA LEU A 204 9.33 -14.93 -13.15
C LEU A 204 10.80 -15.18 -12.78
N MET A 205 11.13 -15.07 -11.49
CA MET A 205 12.49 -15.21 -10.98
C MET A 205 12.80 -16.62 -10.46
N GLY A 206 11.88 -17.58 -10.60
CA GLY A 206 12.07 -18.97 -10.24
C GLY A 206 12.08 -19.23 -8.73
N VAL A 207 11.29 -18.47 -7.98
CA VAL A 207 11.10 -18.70 -6.54
C VAL A 207 10.28 -19.98 -6.34
N PRO A 208 10.65 -20.87 -5.41
CA PRO A 208 9.88 -22.08 -5.12
C PRO A 208 8.50 -21.76 -4.50
N TYR A 209 7.49 -22.55 -4.83
CA TYR A 209 6.12 -22.37 -4.32
C TYR A 209 6.04 -22.27 -2.78
N GLY A 210 6.75 -23.14 -2.06
CA GLY A 210 6.74 -23.10 -0.59
C GLY A 210 7.26 -21.78 -0.01
N TYR A 211 8.19 -21.14 -0.69
CA TYR A 211 8.68 -19.81 -0.30
C TYR A 211 7.61 -18.73 -0.55
N MET A 212 6.91 -18.76 -1.68
CA MET A 212 5.80 -17.86 -1.99
C MET A 212 4.71 -17.92 -0.91
N VAL A 213 4.34 -19.14 -0.48
CA VAL A 213 3.38 -19.34 0.61
C VAL A 213 3.88 -18.74 1.92
N ASN A 214 5.15 -18.93 2.26
CA ASN A 214 5.73 -18.40 3.50
C ASN A 214 5.81 -16.87 3.47
N ASP A 215 6.23 -16.25 2.35
CA ASP A 215 6.19 -14.79 2.20
C ASP A 215 4.76 -14.27 2.34
N TYR A 216 3.80 -14.92 1.69
CA TYR A 216 2.41 -14.48 1.78
C TYR A 216 1.82 -14.66 3.19
N ALA A 217 2.20 -15.73 3.91
CA ALA A 217 1.79 -15.95 5.30
C ALA A 217 2.24 -14.80 6.22
N GLN A 218 3.44 -14.26 5.98
CA GLN A 218 3.92 -13.08 6.71
C GLN A 218 2.97 -11.88 6.57
N THR A 219 2.29 -11.72 5.43
CA THR A 219 1.27 -10.67 5.27
C THR A 219 0.09 -10.86 6.21
N TYR A 220 -0.39 -12.09 6.41
CA TYR A 220 -1.47 -12.36 7.35
C TYR A 220 -1.03 -12.17 8.80
N LEU A 221 0.20 -12.57 9.15
CA LEU A 221 0.78 -12.28 10.46
C LEU A 221 0.84 -10.77 10.74
N ASN A 222 1.26 -9.99 9.76
CA ASN A 222 1.47 -8.55 9.91
C ASN A 222 0.18 -7.72 9.83
N THR A 223 -0.85 -8.19 9.13
CA THR A 223 -2.04 -7.37 8.82
C THR A 223 -3.30 -7.81 9.57
N THR A 224 -3.48 -9.10 9.78
CA THR A 224 -4.66 -9.66 10.46
C THR A 224 -4.34 -10.31 11.79
N TYR A 225 -3.05 -10.38 12.14
CA TYR A 225 -2.58 -10.95 13.40
C TYR A 225 -3.07 -12.39 13.62
N ASP A 226 -3.10 -13.17 12.54
CA ASP A 226 -3.45 -14.59 12.59
C ASP A 226 -2.38 -15.40 13.32
N SER A 227 -2.74 -16.59 13.83
CA SER A 227 -1.75 -17.55 14.29
C SER A 227 -0.89 -18.05 13.11
N PRO A 228 0.34 -18.52 13.32
CA PRO A 228 1.19 -19.02 12.24
C PRO A 228 0.53 -20.10 11.38
N ALA A 229 -0.19 -21.04 12.01
CA ALA A 229 -0.93 -22.09 11.30
C ALA A 229 -2.04 -21.51 10.42
N THR A 230 -2.88 -20.62 10.97
CA THR A 230 -3.96 -19.95 10.24
C THR A 230 -3.41 -19.08 9.11
N ALA A 231 -2.35 -18.32 9.37
CA ALA A 231 -1.70 -17.47 8.36
C ALA A 231 -1.19 -18.31 7.19
N LYS A 232 -0.54 -19.45 7.47
CA LYS A 232 -0.03 -20.36 6.43
C LYS A 232 -1.15 -20.98 5.60
N GLN A 233 -2.24 -21.42 6.23
CA GLN A 233 -3.40 -21.99 5.54
C GLN A 233 -4.06 -20.96 4.62
N LYS A 234 -4.33 -19.75 5.11
CA LYS A 234 -4.90 -18.65 4.33
C LYS A 234 -3.97 -18.25 3.17
N ALA A 235 -2.66 -18.20 3.43
CA ALA A 235 -1.67 -17.88 2.42
C ALA A 235 -1.64 -18.92 1.30
N ALA A 236 -1.63 -20.22 1.62
CA ALA A 236 -1.67 -21.28 0.62
C ALA A 236 -2.91 -21.17 -0.27
N SER A 237 -4.08 -20.96 0.31
CA SER A 237 -5.33 -20.77 -0.44
C SER A 237 -5.26 -19.55 -1.37
N HIS A 238 -4.73 -18.43 -0.88
CA HIS A 238 -4.63 -17.19 -1.66
C HIS A 238 -3.58 -17.32 -2.79
N VAL A 239 -2.41 -17.85 -2.50
CA VAL A 239 -1.35 -18.12 -3.47
C VAL A 239 -1.85 -19.04 -4.59
N ASN A 240 -2.57 -20.11 -4.25
CA ASN A 240 -3.17 -21.00 -5.24
C ASN A 240 -4.16 -20.25 -6.16
N SER A 241 -5.03 -19.43 -5.59
CA SER A 241 -6.00 -18.63 -6.36
C SER A 241 -5.30 -17.67 -7.32
N GLU A 242 -4.24 -16.98 -6.87
CA GLU A 242 -3.48 -16.05 -7.71
C GLU A 242 -2.66 -16.77 -8.79
N LEU A 243 -2.09 -17.92 -8.49
CA LEU A 243 -1.37 -18.73 -9.47
C LEU A 243 -2.32 -19.31 -10.54
N MET A 244 -3.53 -19.71 -10.15
CA MET A 244 -4.59 -20.08 -11.13
C MET A 244 -4.92 -18.89 -12.06
N TYR A 245 -5.03 -17.69 -11.51
CA TYR A 245 -5.29 -16.50 -12.32
C TYR A 245 -4.11 -16.17 -13.26
N ILE A 246 -2.87 -16.20 -12.75
CA ILE A 246 -1.66 -15.94 -13.53
C ILE A 246 -1.50 -16.95 -14.67
N SER A 247 -1.73 -18.23 -14.38
CA SER A 247 -1.51 -19.32 -15.33
C SER A 247 -2.69 -19.56 -16.27
N GLY A 248 -3.90 -19.16 -15.90
CA GLY A 248 -5.14 -19.56 -16.57
C GLY A 248 -5.53 -21.02 -16.34
N GLN A 249 -4.81 -21.75 -15.47
CA GLN A 249 -5.02 -23.17 -15.21
C GLN A 249 -5.89 -23.36 -13.96
N LYS A 250 -6.93 -24.18 -14.04
CA LYS A 250 -7.86 -24.42 -12.92
C LYS A 250 -7.68 -25.80 -12.27
N SER A 251 -7.01 -26.73 -12.92
CA SER A 251 -6.87 -28.13 -12.49
C SER A 251 -5.54 -28.46 -11.80
N ILE A 252 -4.67 -27.48 -11.60
CA ILE A 252 -3.38 -27.73 -10.94
C ILE A 252 -3.61 -27.83 -9.43
N THR A 253 -3.23 -28.97 -8.86
CA THR A 253 -3.30 -29.26 -7.43
C THR A 253 -1.96 -29.17 -6.73
N ASP A 254 -0.87 -29.33 -7.46
CA ASP A 254 0.50 -29.25 -6.93
C ASP A 254 1.37 -28.26 -7.73
N TRP A 255 1.41 -27.03 -7.25
CA TRP A 255 2.19 -25.95 -7.86
C TRP A 255 3.70 -26.12 -7.74
N SER A 256 4.18 -26.99 -6.84
CA SER A 256 5.61 -27.25 -6.69
C SER A 256 6.22 -27.95 -7.91
N LYS A 257 5.41 -28.66 -8.66
CA LYS A 257 5.80 -29.38 -9.89
C LYS A 257 5.60 -28.59 -11.19
N VAL A 258 5.13 -27.35 -11.07
CA VAL A 258 4.75 -26.51 -12.20
C VAL A 258 5.86 -25.54 -12.58
N ASN A 259 6.12 -25.38 -13.88
CA ASN A 259 7.01 -24.33 -14.36
C ASN A 259 6.30 -22.95 -14.29
N LEU A 260 6.29 -22.35 -13.09
CA LEU A 260 5.66 -21.05 -12.83
C LEU A 260 6.29 -19.93 -13.69
N ASN A 261 7.58 -20.03 -14.00
CA ASN A 261 8.27 -19.05 -14.84
C ASN A 261 7.64 -18.95 -16.22
N ARG A 262 7.28 -20.08 -16.85
CA ARG A 262 6.61 -20.10 -18.16
C ARG A 262 5.29 -19.33 -18.10
N TYR A 263 4.48 -19.55 -17.07
CA TYR A 263 3.20 -18.87 -16.94
C TYR A 263 3.35 -17.37 -16.63
N ALA A 264 4.32 -16.98 -15.83
CA ALA A 264 4.64 -15.58 -15.61
C ALA A 264 5.02 -14.86 -16.90
N VAL A 265 5.86 -15.49 -17.76
CA VAL A 265 6.21 -14.95 -19.08
C VAL A 265 4.97 -14.79 -19.95
N LEU A 266 4.12 -15.81 -20.02
CA LEU A 266 2.89 -15.77 -20.81
C LEU A 266 1.95 -14.65 -20.32
N TYR A 267 1.77 -14.52 -19.01
CA TYR A 267 0.97 -13.45 -18.41
C TYR A 267 1.48 -12.07 -18.83
N LEU A 268 2.79 -11.84 -18.75
CA LEU A 268 3.41 -10.57 -19.12
C LEU A 268 3.31 -10.27 -20.62
N LYS A 269 3.49 -11.27 -21.47
CA LYS A 269 3.29 -11.15 -22.93
C LYS A 269 1.85 -10.82 -23.28
N MET A 270 0.88 -11.48 -22.65
CA MET A 270 -0.55 -11.16 -22.80
C MET A 270 -0.89 -9.76 -22.25
N GLY A 271 -0.09 -9.21 -21.35
CA GLY A 271 -0.15 -7.81 -20.89
C GLY A 271 0.57 -6.82 -21.81
N GLY A 272 1.16 -7.30 -22.92
CA GLY A 272 1.83 -6.49 -23.93
C GLY A 272 3.33 -6.25 -23.69
N MET A 273 3.99 -6.98 -22.78
CA MET A 273 5.44 -6.89 -22.63
C MET A 273 6.16 -7.72 -23.70
N THR A 274 7.25 -7.17 -24.25
CA THR A 274 8.15 -7.87 -25.18
C THR A 274 9.14 -8.78 -24.45
N ASP A 275 9.76 -9.71 -25.17
CA ASP A 275 10.81 -10.57 -24.60
C ASP A 275 12.00 -9.76 -24.09
N SER A 276 12.36 -8.70 -24.80
CA SER A 276 13.44 -7.78 -24.38
C SER A 276 13.09 -7.06 -23.07
N GLU A 277 11.86 -6.59 -22.90
CA GLU A 277 11.40 -5.96 -21.66
C GLU A 277 11.37 -6.96 -20.50
N ILE A 278 10.91 -8.19 -20.73
CA ILE A 278 10.90 -9.26 -19.71
C ILE A 278 12.34 -9.63 -19.31
N SER A 279 13.26 -9.73 -20.28
CA SER A 279 14.67 -10.00 -20.02
C SER A 279 15.33 -8.88 -19.21
N LEU A 280 15.03 -7.62 -19.53
CA LEU A 280 15.53 -6.47 -18.80
C LEU A 280 14.94 -6.39 -17.37
N LEU A 281 13.65 -6.74 -17.20
CA LEU A 281 13.02 -6.84 -15.88
C LEU A 281 13.74 -7.88 -15.00
N ARG A 282 14.02 -9.06 -15.54
CA ARG A 282 14.80 -10.10 -14.84
C ARG A 282 16.20 -9.59 -14.47
N LYS A 283 16.90 -8.96 -15.41
CA LYS A 283 18.22 -8.37 -15.16
C LYS A 283 18.17 -7.35 -14.01
N ASN A 284 17.21 -6.43 -14.04
CA ASN A 284 17.06 -5.42 -12.99
C ASN A 284 16.73 -6.04 -11.64
N LEU A 285 15.90 -7.09 -11.62
CA LEU A 285 15.54 -7.81 -10.37
C LEU A 285 16.69 -8.65 -9.81
N SER A 286 17.64 -9.11 -10.61
CA SER A 286 18.76 -9.93 -10.15
C SER A 286 19.92 -9.13 -9.53
N VAL A 287 19.88 -7.80 -9.63
CA VAL A 287 20.91 -6.94 -9.02
C VAL A 287 20.80 -7.01 -7.50
N SER A 288 21.93 -7.19 -6.82
CA SER A 288 22.00 -7.10 -5.36
C SER A 288 22.49 -5.73 -4.93
N TYR A 289 21.92 -5.21 -3.84
CA TYR A 289 22.34 -3.97 -3.21
C TYR A 289 22.91 -4.27 -1.82
N PRO A 290 23.89 -3.49 -1.34
CA PRO A 290 24.36 -3.62 0.03
C PRO A 290 23.22 -3.28 1.00
N ALA A 291 23.23 -3.91 2.18
CA ALA A 291 22.42 -3.43 3.29
C ALA A 291 22.87 -1.99 3.61
N ARG A 292 21.91 -1.07 3.79
CA ARG A 292 22.25 0.25 4.30
C ARG A 292 22.51 0.13 5.78
N GLU A 293 23.71 0.48 6.21
CA GLU A 293 23.98 0.73 7.62
C GLU A 293 23.30 2.07 7.95
N VAL A 294 22.28 2.02 8.78
CA VAL A 294 21.70 3.21 9.39
C VAL A 294 22.60 3.58 10.55
N THR A 295 23.61 4.40 10.29
CA THR A 295 24.48 4.94 11.35
C THR A 295 23.72 6.05 12.08
N PHE A 296 23.96 6.17 13.40
CA PHE A 296 23.37 7.22 14.23
C PHE A 296 23.65 8.62 13.67
N GLU A 297 24.81 8.82 13.06
CA GLU A 297 25.18 10.07 12.36
C GLU A 297 24.28 10.37 11.14
N SER A 298 23.76 9.34 10.44
CA SER A 298 22.86 9.53 9.31
C SER A 298 21.47 10.01 9.72
N LEU A 299 21.10 9.83 11.00
CA LEU A 299 19.83 10.25 11.58
C LEU A 299 19.89 11.70 12.11
N ILE A 300 21.09 12.20 12.47
CA ILE A 300 21.27 13.53 13.07
C ILE A 300 21.51 14.61 11.99
N LYS A 301 21.99 14.24 10.82
CA LYS A 301 22.31 15.19 9.71
C LYS A 301 21.08 15.60 8.86
N LYS A 302 19.88 15.37 9.33
CA LYS A 302 18.62 15.80 8.70
C LYS A 302 17.84 16.73 9.60
#